data_28a4b7573c8b222a8c85f984fd2bb169
#
_entry.id   28a4b7573c8b222a8c85f984fd2bb169
#
_cell.length_a   1.000
_cell.length_b   1.000
_cell.length_c   1.000
_cell.angle_alpha   90.00
_cell.angle_beta   90.00
_cell.angle_gamma   90.00
#
_symmetry.space_group_name_H-M   'P 1'
#
loop_
_entity.id
_entity.type
_entity.pdbx_description
1 polymer ?
#
loop_
_entity_poly.entity_id
_entity_poly.type
_entity_poly.pdbx_seq_one_letter_code
_entity_poly.pdbx_strand_id
1 'polypeptide(L)'
;MNKKSPNYFTSARKTFSKEIHSLSNLSKKINQKKYNEICELILNCKGNTVLMGIGKSGSIAAKTSSTLSSTGTSSFFLNAAEASHGDLGSLKKNDVLIIFSFSGETEEIIKIFSACKLKVKKIV
;
A
#
# COMPACT_ATOMS: atom_id res chain seq x y z
N MET A 1 -7.87 -1.82 -47.15
CA MET A 1 -7.33 -0.98 -46.08
C MET A 1 -6.23 -1.74 -45.38
N ASN A 2 -4.95 -1.40 -45.62
CA ASN A 2 -3.82 -2.01 -44.94
C ASN A 2 -3.79 -1.52 -43.48
N LYS A 3 -4.23 -2.35 -42.54
CA LYS A 3 -4.00 -2.11 -41.13
C LYS A 3 -2.48 -2.25 -40.89
N LYS A 4 -1.80 -1.13 -40.68
CA LYS A 4 -0.39 -1.17 -40.20
C LYS A 4 -0.37 -2.04 -38.96
N SER A 5 0.46 -3.08 -38.96
CA SER A 5 0.70 -3.90 -37.77
C SER A 5 1.09 -3.00 -36.59
N PRO A 6 0.54 -3.23 -35.39
CA PRO A 6 0.85 -2.40 -34.26
C PRO A 6 2.35 -2.49 -33.93
N ASN A 7 2.99 -1.33 -33.74
CA ASN A 7 4.39 -1.26 -33.33
C ASN A 7 4.46 -1.42 -31.79
N TYR A 8 4.55 -2.66 -31.36
CA TYR A 8 4.59 -3.01 -29.93
C TYR A 8 5.78 -2.38 -29.20
N PHE A 9 6.94 -2.27 -29.85
CA PHE A 9 8.12 -1.64 -29.27
C PHE A 9 7.91 -0.15 -28.98
N THR A 10 7.32 0.59 -29.93
CA THR A 10 6.96 2.00 -29.73
C THR A 10 5.95 2.16 -28.58
N SER A 11 4.98 1.25 -28.47
CA SER A 11 4.02 1.25 -27.36
C SER A 11 4.72 1.03 -26.02
N ALA A 12 5.62 0.05 -25.94
CA ALA A 12 6.40 -0.22 -24.73
C ALA A 12 7.23 1.01 -24.31
N ARG A 13 7.98 1.61 -25.25
CA ARG A 13 8.77 2.82 -24.96
C ARG A 13 7.91 3.97 -24.45
N LYS A 14 6.72 4.17 -25.04
CA LYS A 14 5.77 5.20 -24.58
C LYS A 14 5.29 4.94 -23.16
N THR A 15 5.05 3.68 -22.79
CA THR A 15 4.70 3.30 -21.42
C THR A 15 5.82 3.64 -20.46
N PHE A 16 7.06 3.20 -20.72
CA PHE A 16 8.21 3.55 -19.88
C PHE A 16 8.38 5.07 -19.70
N SER A 17 8.25 5.84 -20.80
CA SER A 17 8.37 7.30 -20.73
C SER A 17 7.29 7.91 -19.80
N LYS A 18 6.07 7.40 -19.86
CA LYS A 18 4.98 7.84 -18.96
C LYS A 18 5.29 7.51 -17.49
N GLU A 19 5.75 6.29 -17.21
CA GLU A 19 6.10 5.87 -15.86
C GLU A 19 7.24 6.71 -15.28
N ILE A 20 8.32 6.94 -16.05
CA ILE A 20 9.44 7.81 -15.65
C ILE A 20 8.95 9.22 -15.33
N HIS A 21 8.09 9.80 -16.20
CA HIS A 21 7.52 11.12 -15.97
C HIS A 21 6.67 11.16 -14.68
N SER A 22 5.84 10.14 -14.46
CA SER A 22 4.99 10.04 -13.27
C SER A 22 5.82 9.95 -11.99
N LEU A 23 6.87 9.13 -11.97
CA LEU A 23 7.80 9.01 -10.84
C LEU A 23 8.56 10.31 -10.58
N SER A 24 9.04 11.00 -11.65
CA SER A 24 9.69 12.29 -11.53
C SER A 24 8.77 13.35 -10.93
N ASN A 25 7.50 13.36 -11.32
CA ASN A 25 6.51 14.27 -10.75
C ASN A 25 6.18 13.93 -9.29
N LEU A 26 6.08 12.65 -8.95
CA LEU A 26 5.84 12.21 -7.58
C LEU A 26 7.00 12.64 -6.67
N SER A 27 8.25 12.44 -7.07
CA SER A 27 9.43 12.80 -6.27
C SER A 27 9.45 14.28 -5.86
N LYS A 28 8.93 15.16 -6.73
CA LYS A 28 8.82 16.61 -6.46
C LYS A 28 7.68 16.97 -5.50
N LYS A 29 6.69 16.07 -5.34
CA LYS A 29 5.49 16.30 -4.52
C LYS A 29 5.56 15.64 -3.14
N ILE A 30 6.55 14.79 -2.90
CA ILE A 30 6.71 14.13 -1.60
C ILE A 30 6.93 15.19 -0.52
N ASN A 31 6.07 15.18 0.48
CA ASN A 31 6.23 16.03 1.65
C ASN A 31 7.25 15.38 2.60
N GLN A 32 8.44 15.99 2.72
CA GLN A 32 9.55 15.46 3.52
C GLN A 32 9.14 15.18 4.97
N LYS A 33 8.40 16.10 5.60
CA LYS A 33 7.98 15.92 7.01
C LYS A 33 7.10 14.69 7.17
N LYS A 34 6.04 14.57 6.36
CA LYS A 34 5.13 13.41 6.40
C LYS A 34 5.86 12.11 6.07
N TYR A 35 6.77 12.13 5.10
CA TYR A 35 7.55 10.96 4.75
C TYR A 35 8.40 10.48 5.93
N ASN A 36 9.13 11.39 6.57
CA ASN A 36 9.94 11.07 7.75
C ASN A 36 9.07 10.56 8.92
N GLU A 37 7.92 11.17 9.18
CA GLU A 37 6.98 10.71 10.21
C GLU A 37 6.54 9.26 9.98
N ILE A 38 6.25 8.87 8.73
CA ILE A 38 5.87 7.49 8.40
C ILE A 38 7.06 6.54 8.59
N CYS A 39 8.26 6.93 8.15
CA CYS A 39 9.47 6.13 8.37
C CYS A 39 9.72 5.89 9.86
N GLU A 40 9.63 6.93 10.68
CA GLU A 40 9.79 6.82 12.14
C GLU A 40 8.72 5.91 12.78
N LEU A 41 7.47 5.97 12.31
CA LEU A 41 6.42 5.07 12.77
C LEU A 41 6.77 3.60 12.52
N ILE A 42 7.30 3.29 11.33
CA ILE A 42 7.71 1.93 10.95
C ILE A 42 8.93 1.48 11.76
N LEU A 43 9.97 2.30 11.81
CA LEU A 43 11.24 1.98 12.48
C LEU A 43 11.06 1.78 14.00
N ASN A 44 10.18 2.54 14.63
CA ASN A 44 9.90 2.47 16.06
C ASN A 44 8.72 1.56 16.41
N CYS A 45 8.17 0.82 15.45
CA CYS A 45 7.06 -0.09 15.67
C CYS A 45 7.48 -1.22 16.63
N LYS A 46 6.72 -1.42 17.70
CA LYS A 46 6.96 -2.49 18.69
C LYS A 46 6.14 -3.76 18.43
N GLY A 47 5.29 -3.73 17.43
CA GLY A 47 4.52 -4.83 16.90
C GLY A 47 4.93 -5.13 15.47
N ASN A 48 3.92 -5.39 14.63
CA ASN A 48 4.11 -5.60 13.20
C ASN A 48 3.72 -4.34 12.41
N THR A 49 4.39 -4.12 11.29
CA THR A 49 3.91 -3.21 10.25
C THR A 49 2.93 -3.98 9.37
N VAL A 50 1.64 -3.74 9.56
CA VAL A 50 0.59 -4.46 8.84
C VAL A 50 0.18 -3.65 7.61
N LEU A 51 0.25 -4.27 6.43
CA LEU A 51 -0.11 -3.64 5.16
C LEU A 51 -1.48 -4.16 4.72
N MET A 52 -2.45 -3.25 4.56
CA MET A 52 -3.83 -3.61 4.21
C MET A 52 -4.20 -3.05 2.84
N GLY A 53 -4.99 -3.80 2.09
CA GLY A 53 -5.54 -3.38 0.81
C GLY A 53 -6.41 -4.46 0.19
N ILE A 54 -7.07 -4.13 -0.92
CA ILE A 54 -7.89 -5.06 -1.71
C ILE A 54 -7.58 -4.92 -3.19
N GLY A 55 -7.79 -5.97 -3.98
CA GLY A 55 -7.55 -5.98 -5.42
C GLY A 55 -6.11 -5.59 -5.77
N LYS A 56 -5.91 -4.66 -6.71
CA LYS A 56 -4.58 -4.22 -7.15
C LYS A 56 -3.81 -3.50 -6.04
N SER A 57 -4.49 -2.69 -5.21
CA SER A 57 -3.90 -2.08 -4.02
C SER A 57 -3.46 -3.14 -3.01
N GLY A 58 -4.22 -4.22 -2.85
CA GLY A 58 -3.85 -5.37 -2.03
C GLY A 58 -2.59 -6.07 -2.56
N SER A 59 -2.44 -6.22 -3.87
CA SER A 59 -1.21 -6.80 -4.47
C SER A 59 0.03 -5.94 -4.15
N ILE A 60 -0.10 -4.61 -4.19
CA ILE A 60 0.98 -3.69 -3.81
C ILE A 60 1.29 -3.80 -2.30
N ALA A 61 0.26 -3.83 -1.47
CA ALA A 61 0.40 -4.01 -0.02
C ALA A 61 1.12 -5.32 0.32
N ALA A 62 0.71 -6.43 -0.30
CA ALA A 62 1.34 -7.74 -0.11
C ALA A 62 2.82 -7.74 -0.53
N LYS A 63 3.15 -7.16 -1.70
CA LYS A 63 4.54 -7.02 -2.15
C LYS A 63 5.36 -6.16 -1.20
N THR A 64 4.81 -5.05 -0.73
CA THR A 64 5.48 -4.15 0.22
C THR A 64 5.75 -4.87 1.55
N SER A 65 4.76 -5.60 2.07
CA SER A 65 4.90 -6.41 3.28
C SER A 65 6.03 -7.43 3.16
N SER A 66 6.04 -8.20 2.06
CA SER A 66 7.10 -9.18 1.78
C SER A 66 8.49 -8.53 1.73
N THR A 67 8.59 -7.34 1.13
CA THR A 67 9.85 -6.60 1.06
C THR A 67 10.31 -6.13 2.44
N LEU A 68 9.43 -5.56 3.26
CA LEU A 68 9.72 -5.16 4.64
C LEU A 68 10.22 -6.34 5.47
N SER A 69 9.51 -7.48 5.40
CA SER A 69 9.92 -8.70 6.12
C SER A 69 11.30 -9.20 5.68
N SER A 70 11.59 -9.18 4.38
CA SER A 70 12.91 -9.63 3.86
C SER A 70 14.05 -8.70 4.25
N THR A 71 13.77 -7.46 4.64
CA THR A 71 14.75 -6.45 5.07
C THR A 71 14.77 -6.23 6.58
N GLY A 72 14.14 -7.12 7.36
CA GLY A 72 14.23 -7.14 8.82
C GLY A 72 13.12 -6.39 9.55
N THR A 73 12.13 -5.81 8.86
CA THR A 73 10.96 -5.21 9.49
C THR A 73 9.83 -6.24 9.59
N SER A 74 9.42 -6.60 10.81
CA SER A 74 8.30 -7.54 11.00
C SER A 74 7.03 -7.00 10.35
N SER A 75 6.52 -7.70 9.35
CA SER A 75 5.39 -7.24 8.55
C SER A 75 4.56 -8.40 8.00
N PHE A 76 3.24 -8.19 7.88
CA PHE A 76 2.36 -9.09 7.16
C PHE A 76 1.28 -8.31 6.39
N PHE A 77 0.72 -8.96 5.38
CA PHE A 77 -0.38 -8.43 4.59
C PHE A 77 -1.72 -8.88 5.17
N LEU A 78 -2.68 -7.95 5.23
CA LEU A 78 -4.06 -8.19 5.63
C LEU A 78 -5.00 -7.78 4.49
N ASN A 79 -5.74 -8.73 3.94
CA ASN A 79 -6.73 -8.44 2.91
C ASN A 79 -7.95 -7.75 3.55
N ALA A 80 -8.33 -6.57 3.05
CA ALA A 80 -9.44 -5.80 3.61
C ALA A 80 -10.80 -6.53 3.51
N ALA A 81 -11.01 -7.36 2.49
CA ALA A 81 -12.22 -8.15 2.38
C ALA A 81 -12.28 -9.24 3.46
N GLU A 82 -11.19 -10.02 3.64
CA GLU A 82 -11.12 -11.08 4.65
C GLU A 82 -11.12 -10.49 6.08
N ALA A 83 -10.58 -9.30 6.26
CA ALA A 83 -10.58 -8.60 7.53
C ALA A 83 -12.00 -8.43 8.11
N SER A 84 -12.99 -8.21 7.25
CA SER A 84 -14.41 -8.11 7.66
C SER A 84 -14.99 -9.44 8.18
N HIS A 85 -14.35 -10.57 7.85
CA HIS A 85 -14.78 -11.93 8.21
C HIS A 85 -14.01 -12.55 9.38
N GLY A 86 -13.21 -11.74 10.09
CA GLY A 86 -12.54 -12.19 11.33
C GLY A 86 -11.04 -11.89 11.40
N ASP A 87 -10.36 -11.70 10.26
CA ASP A 87 -8.91 -11.50 10.21
C ASP A 87 -8.42 -10.20 10.89
N LEU A 88 -9.35 -9.27 11.18
CA LEU A 88 -9.07 -8.14 12.10
C LEU A 88 -8.57 -8.59 13.47
N GLY A 89 -8.84 -9.84 13.86
CA GLY A 89 -8.33 -10.45 15.09
C GLY A 89 -6.80 -10.52 15.15
N SER A 90 -6.13 -10.53 13.99
CA SER A 90 -4.66 -10.54 13.90
C SER A 90 -4.01 -9.22 14.33
N LEU A 91 -4.74 -8.10 14.24
CA LEU A 91 -4.23 -6.77 14.61
C LEU A 91 -4.05 -6.65 16.13
N LYS A 92 -2.92 -6.09 16.53
CA LYS A 92 -2.55 -5.84 17.92
C LYS A 92 -2.31 -4.36 18.19
N LYS A 93 -2.47 -3.95 19.43
CA LYS A 93 -2.39 -2.54 19.86
C LYS A 93 -1.08 -1.83 19.50
N ASN A 94 0.02 -2.57 19.43
CA ASN A 94 1.36 -2.05 19.14
C ASN A 94 1.73 -2.13 17.66
N ASP A 95 0.82 -2.59 16.81
CA ASP A 95 1.04 -2.62 15.36
C ASP A 95 0.87 -1.21 14.76
N VAL A 96 1.52 -1.01 13.62
CA VAL A 96 1.29 0.11 12.70
C VAL A 96 0.52 -0.44 11.51
N LEU A 97 -0.66 0.10 11.23
CA LEU A 97 -1.47 -0.29 10.08
C LEU A 97 -1.29 0.73 8.95
N ILE A 98 -0.87 0.25 7.78
CA ILE A 98 -0.72 1.05 6.56
C ILE A 98 -1.76 0.56 5.55
N ILE A 99 -2.66 1.44 5.12
CA ILE A 99 -3.78 1.11 4.23
C ILE A 99 -3.51 1.64 2.83
N PHE A 100 -3.54 0.75 1.85
CA PHE A 100 -3.41 1.07 0.44
C PHE A 100 -4.78 1.19 -0.21
N SER A 101 -5.17 2.41 -0.59
CA SER A 101 -6.40 2.67 -1.34
C SER A 101 -6.13 3.75 -2.38
N PHE A 102 -6.48 3.48 -3.64
CA PHE A 102 -6.31 4.45 -4.71
C PHE A 102 -7.29 5.64 -4.58
N SER A 103 -8.56 5.35 -4.28
CA SER A 103 -9.60 6.38 -4.13
C SER A 103 -9.69 6.96 -2.72
N GLY A 104 -9.22 6.22 -1.72
CA GLY A 104 -9.53 6.48 -0.31
C GLY A 104 -10.98 6.14 0.09
N GLU A 105 -11.81 5.70 -0.86
CA GLU A 105 -13.25 5.46 -0.70
C GLU A 105 -13.64 3.99 -0.93
N THR A 106 -12.69 3.06 -0.79
CA THR A 106 -12.95 1.63 -0.95
C THR A 106 -13.90 1.15 0.14
N GLU A 107 -15.08 0.66 -0.26
CA GLU A 107 -16.20 0.36 0.63
C GLU A 107 -15.84 -0.64 1.73
N GLU A 108 -15.12 -1.70 1.38
CA GLU A 108 -14.64 -2.72 2.31
C GLU A 108 -13.72 -2.13 3.38
N ILE A 109 -12.86 -1.19 2.99
CA ILE A 109 -11.95 -0.51 3.92
C ILE A 109 -12.74 0.43 4.83
N ILE A 110 -13.67 1.22 4.28
CA ILE A 110 -14.50 2.15 5.05
C ILE A 110 -15.30 1.40 6.11
N LYS A 111 -15.91 0.26 5.75
CA LYS A 111 -16.72 -0.57 6.67
C LYS A 111 -15.94 -1.05 7.89
N ILE A 112 -14.67 -1.40 7.71
CA ILE A 112 -13.83 -1.95 8.80
C ILE A 112 -12.97 -0.89 9.50
N PHE A 113 -12.90 0.34 8.98
CA PHE A 113 -11.97 1.36 9.44
C PHE A 113 -12.15 1.71 10.92
N SER A 114 -13.41 1.81 11.39
CA SER A 114 -13.70 2.06 12.80
C SER A 114 -13.21 0.92 13.70
N ALA A 115 -13.38 -0.33 13.27
CA ALA A 115 -12.88 -1.49 13.98
C ALA A 115 -11.34 -1.52 14.01
N CYS A 116 -10.67 -1.12 12.91
CA CYS A 116 -9.21 -0.97 12.89
C CYS A 116 -8.72 0.04 13.92
N LYS A 117 -9.40 1.20 14.06
CA LYS A 117 -9.06 2.23 15.06
C LYS A 117 -9.14 1.73 16.50
N LEU A 118 -10.01 0.79 16.78
CA LEU A 118 -10.12 0.20 18.13
C LEU A 118 -8.97 -0.79 18.41
N LYS A 119 -8.38 -1.37 17.38
CA LYS A 119 -7.34 -2.39 17.49
C LYS A 119 -5.93 -1.81 17.52
N VAL A 120 -5.65 -0.83 16.68
CA VAL A 120 -4.31 -0.23 16.52
C VAL A 120 -4.31 1.25 16.85
N LYS A 121 -3.20 1.75 17.39
CA LYS A 121 -3.06 3.18 17.74
C LYS A 121 -2.60 4.04 16.58
N LYS A 122 -1.96 3.46 15.57
CA LYS A 122 -1.32 4.16 14.44
C LYS A 122 -1.82 3.60 13.12
N ILE A 123 -2.47 4.45 12.33
CA ILE A 123 -2.94 4.14 10.97
C ILE A 123 -2.39 5.21 10.03
N VAL A 124 -1.88 4.75 8.89
CA VAL A 124 -1.34 5.55 7.77
C VAL A 124 -2.14 5.26 6.51
#